data_ce3e7cdfa95c7fe208ae9fcda7e28c28
#
_entry.id   ce3e7cdfa95c7fe208ae9fcda7e28c28
#
_cell.length_a   1.000
_cell.length_b   1.000
_cell.length_c   1.000
_cell.angle_alpha   90.00
_cell.angle_beta   90.00
_cell.angle_gamma   90.00
#
_symmetry.space_group_name_H-M   'P 1'
#
loop_
_entity.id
_entity.type
_entity.pdbx_description
1 polymer ?
#
loop_
_entity_poly.entity_id
_entity_poly.type
_entity_poly.pdbx_seq_one_letter_code
_entity_poly.pdbx_strand_id
1 'polypeptide(L)'
;GGKINHHTFFGAKCFQQYLQQIGVVPLEPVAIVESAEPTLLVNFRHWLHCHRGAAQSTIRLYCIGASQLLSALSENTNQWNTQQVRAFFLERAGKCGAPTLEKLVTSIRVFLRYLIACGHCSTDLDQAVPVFAHWRLAALPRCLTSDEVDQLIIGCAGNSTKSVRDLAIILLLVRLGLRAGDVAGMCTDDIEWSSATLRVIGKSRYEVRLPLPQDVGDAILHYLECRPQNAQTNNLFVSNIAPFRPFISADGVSSVVKRALQRAGVKTPCKGAHVDRKSVV
;
A
#
# COMPACT_ATOMS: atom_id res chain seq x y z
N GLY A 1 -24.00 8.81 -24.06
CA GLY A 1 -23.35 8.75 -22.77
C GLY A 1 -21.96 8.16 -22.89
N GLY A 2 -20.93 9.01 -23.09
CA GLY A 2 -19.53 8.56 -23.15
C GLY A 2 -19.08 8.06 -21.78
N LYS A 3 -18.45 6.89 -21.72
CA LYS A 3 -17.80 6.38 -20.49
C LYS A 3 -16.63 7.31 -20.18
N ILE A 4 -16.74 8.09 -19.10
CA ILE A 4 -15.64 8.90 -18.58
C ILE A 4 -14.55 7.91 -18.13
N ASN A 5 -13.35 8.04 -18.70
CA ASN A 5 -12.21 7.22 -18.36
C ASN A 5 -11.83 7.48 -16.88
N HIS A 6 -11.55 6.44 -16.10
CA HIS A 6 -11.19 6.53 -14.69
C HIS A 6 -10.03 7.52 -14.43
N HIS A 7 -9.07 7.61 -15.35
CA HIS A 7 -7.97 8.58 -15.27
C HIS A 7 -8.42 10.03 -15.40
N THR A 8 -9.39 10.32 -16.29
CA THR A 8 -9.94 11.67 -16.48
C THR A 8 -10.74 12.10 -15.25
N PHE A 9 -11.53 11.19 -14.67
CA PHE A 9 -12.28 11.45 -13.44
C PHE A 9 -11.35 11.71 -12.25
N PHE A 10 -10.28 10.91 -12.12
CA PHE A 10 -9.29 11.10 -11.06
C PHE A 10 -8.54 12.44 -11.22
N GLY A 11 -8.15 12.81 -12.44
CA GLY A 11 -7.50 14.08 -12.72
C GLY A 11 -8.39 15.29 -12.38
N ALA A 12 -9.67 15.24 -12.76
CA ALA A 12 -10.63 16.29 -12.43
C ALA A 12 -10.82 16.45 -10.91
N LYS A 13 -10.89 15.34 -10.18
CA LYS A 13 -10.99 15.35 -8.71
C LYS A 13 -9.73 15.93 -8.04
N CYS A 14 -8.55 15.59 -8.52
CA CYS A 14 -7.30 16.17 -8.02
C CYS A 14 -7.23 17.69 -8.28
N PHE A 15 -7.68 18.13 -9.45
CA PHE A 15 -7.73 19.54 -9.81
C PHE A 15 -8.74 20.31 -8.95
N GLN A 16 -9.94 19.77 -8.74
CA GLN A 16 -10.93 20.34 -7.84
C GLN A 16 -10.38 20.51 -6.42
N GLN A 17 -9.71 19.47 -5.88
CA GLN A 17 -9.09 19.52 -4.56
C GLN A 17 -7.99 20.58 -4.47
N TYR A 18 -7.21 20.74 -5.53
CA TYR A 18 -6.21 21.81 -5.60
C TYR A 18 -6.85 23.19 -5.56
N LEU A 19 -7.91 23.42 -6.34
CA LEU A 19 -8.64 24.69 -6.35
C LEU A 19 -9.30 25.01 -5.00
N GLN A 20 -9.77 23.99 -4.29
CA GLN A 20 -10.27 24.13 -2.92
C GLN A 20 -9.15 24.49 -1.92
N GLN A 21 -7.97 23.90 -2.08
CA GLN A 21 -6.82 24.16 -1.21
C GLN A 21 -6.28 25.59 -1.35
N ILE A 22 -6.32 26.17 -2.57
CA ILE A 22 -5.90 27.55 -2.84
C ILE A 22 -7.04 28.57 -2.67
N GLY A 23 -8.22 28.13 -2.19
CA GLY A 23 -9.35 29.02 -1.89
C GLY A 23 -10.13 29.54 -3.09
N VAL A 24 -9.87 29.05 -4.31
CA VAL A 24 -10.58 29.45 -5.55
C VAL A 24 -11.97 28.82 -5.62
N VAL A 25 -12.13 27.61 -5.09
CA VAL A 25 -13.42 26.92 -5.00
C VAL A 25 -13.78 26.74 -3.53
N PRO A 26 -14.99 27.12 -3.09
CA PRO A 26 -15.43 26.86 -1.74
C PRO A 26 -15.33 25.37 -1.41
N LEU A 27 -14.96 25.04 -0.17
CA LEU A 27 -15.14 23.68 0.34
C LEU A 27 -16.65 23.43 0.37
N GLU A 28 -17.18 22.77 -0.65
CA GLU A 28 -18.53 22.25 -0.53
C GLU A 28 -18.58 21.36 0.73
N PRO A 29 -19.57 21.54 1.61
CA PRO A 29 -19.79 20.55 2.63
C PRO A 29 -19.99 19.24 1.87
N VAL A 30 -19.04 18.32 2.01
CA VAL A 30 -19.20 16.96 1.51
C VAL A 30 -20.48 16.49 2.19
N ALA A 31 -21.59 16.46 1.45
CA ALA A 31 -22.74 15.67 1.83
C ALA A 31 -22.18 14.24 1.87
N ILE A 32 -21.74 13.84 3.03
CA ILE A 32 -21.46 12.46 3.35
C ILE A 32 -22.84 11.81 3.23
N VAL A 33 -23.13 11.26 2.04
CA VAL A 33 -24.08 10.18 1.94
C VAL A 33 -23.38 9.06 2.69
N GLU A 34 -23.51 9.11 4.01
CA GLU A 34 -23.28 8.00 4.89
C GLU A 34 -24.29 6.91 4.46
N SER A 35 -23.87 6.08 3.52
CA SER A 35 -24.31 4.69 3.66
C SER A 35 -23.71 4.27 4.99
N ALA A 36 -24.53 4.26 6.04
CA ALA A 36 -24.09 4.00 7.40
C ALA A 36 -23.32 2.68 7.35
N GLU A 37 -22.01 2.76 7.61
CA GLU A 37 -21.17 1.56 7.63
C GLU A 37 -21.80 0.59 8.66
N PRO A 38 -21.99 -0.69 8.34
CA PRO A 38 -22.57 -1.63 9.27
C PRO A 38 -21.91 -1.54 10.64
N THR A 39 -22.71 -1.41 11.70
CA THR A 39 -22.20 -1.28 13.08
C THR A 39 -21.21 -2.39 13.44
N LEU A 40 -21.44 -3.60 12.89
CA LEU A 40 -20.53 -4.73 13.05
C LEU A 40 -19.13 -4.45 12.50
N LEU A 41 -18.99 -3.74 11.39
CA LEU A 41 -17.68 -3.38 10.82
C LEU A 41 -16.98 -2.29 11.65
N VAL A 42 -17.71 -1.33 12.16
CA VAL A 42 -17.18 -0.29 13.06
C VAL A 42 -16.63 -0.95 14.33
N ASN A 43 -17.38 -1.83 14.96
CA ASN A 43 -17.00 -2.56 16.16
C ASN A 43 -15.81 -3.52 15.88
N PHE A 44 -15.82 -4.20 14.74
CA PHE A 44 -14.70 -5.06 14.34
C PHE A 44 -13.41 -4.27 14.12
N ARG A 45 -13.48 -3.10 13.50
CA ARG A 45 -12.35 -2.18 13.33
C ARG A 45 -11.77 -1.75 14.67
N HIS A 46 -12.65 -1.36 15.59
CA HIS A 46 -12.26 -0.99 16.95
C HIS A 46 -11.58 -2.16 17.68
N TRP A 47 -12.17 -3.34 17.60
CA TRP A 47 -11.62 -4.55 18.20
C TRP A 47 -10.22 -4.89 17.66
N LEU A 48 -10.02 -4.82 16.33
CA LEU A 48 -8.72 -5.04 15.71
C LEU A 48 -7.66 -4.04 16.20
N HIS A 49 -8.06 -2.79 16.40
CA HIS A 49 -7.16 -1.75 16.88
C HIS A 49 -6.80 -1.98 18.37
N CYS A 50 -7.80 -2.13 19.22
CA CYS A 50 -7.60 -2.17 20.67
C CYS A 50 -7.06 -3.50 21.18
N HIS A 51 -7.58 -4.62 20.70
CA HIS A 51 -7.22 -5.96 21.23
C HIS A 51 -6.09 -6.64 20.46
N ARG A 52 -5.86 -6.26 19.20
CA ARG A 52 -4.79 -6.86 18.38
C ARG A 52 -3.66 -5.92 18.03
N GLY A 53 -3.76 -4.64 18.33
CA GLY A 53 -2.77 -3.65 17.94
C GLY A 53 -2.47 -3.66 16.44
N ALA A 54 -3.47 -4.03 15.61
CA ALA A 54 -3.27 -4.22 14.18
C ALA A 54 -2.93 -2.91 13.49
N ALA A 55 -1.99 -2.96 12.53
CA ALA A 55 -1.66 -1.80 11.71
C ALA A 55 -2.86 -1.40 10.83
N GLN A 56 -2.99 -0.10 10.54
CA GLN A 56 -4.12 0.46 9.78
C GLN A 56 -4.31 -0.21 8.41
N SER A 57 -3.23 -0.60 7.74
CA SER A 57 -3.28 -1.34 6.47
C SER A 57 -3.89 -2.73 6.64
N THR A 58 -3.59 -3.42 7.75
CA THR A 58 -4.15 -4.73 8.09
C THR A 58 -5.62 -4.61 8.46
N ILE A 59 -5.99 -3.59 9.26
CA ILE A 59 -7.40 -3.30 9.61
C ILE A 59 -8.20 -3.08 8.33
N ARG A 60 -7.72 -2.23 7.43
CA ARG A 60 -8.38 -1.97 6.14
C ARG A 60 -8.60 -3.26 5.34
N LEU A 61 -7.55 -4.09 5.23
CA LEU A 61 -7.62 -5.36 4.51
C LEU A 61 -8.70 -6.29 5.12
N TYR A 62 -8.72 -6.42 6.44
CA TYR A 62 -9.68 -7.29 7.12
C TYR A 62 -11.11 -6.76 7.03
N CYS A 63 -11.32 -5.45 7.14
CA CYS A 63 -12.63 -4.82 6.96
C CYS A 63 -13.16 -4.98 5.53
N ILE A 64 -12.31 -4.94 4.49
CA ILE A 64 -12.73 -5.23 3.11
C ILE A 64 -13.25 -6.66 2.98
N GLY A 65 -12.55 -7.65 3.53
CA GLY A 65 -13.00 -9.04 3.51
C GLY A 65 -14.31 -9.25 4.28
N ALA A 66 -14.43 -8.66 5.46
CA ALA A 66 -15.62 -8.70 6.29
C ALA A 66 -16.83 -8.03 5.59
N SER A 67 -16.64 -6.86 4.98
CA SER A 67 -17.67 -6.17 4.21
C SER A 67 -18.18 -7.00 3.03
N GLN A 68 -17.29 -7.69 2.33
CA GLN A 68 -17.68 -8.58 1.23
C GLN A 68 -18.53 -9.76 1.71
N LEU A 69 -18.24 -10.33 2.88
CA LEU A 69 -19.02 -11.41 3.46
C LEU A 69 -20.40 -10.92 3.94
N LEU A 70 -20.43 -9.79 4.65
CA LEU A 70 -21.69 -9.16 5.10
C LEU A 70 -22.61 -8.83 3.92
N SER A 71 -22.06 -8.27 2.84
CA SER A 71 -22.84 -7.97 1.63
C SER A 71 -23.38 -9.21 0.93
N ALA A 72 -22.72 -10.37 1.06
CA ALA A 72 -23.14 -11.62 0.43
C ALA A 72 -24.16 -12.41 1.27
N LEU A 73 -24.03 -12.38 2.62
CA LEU A 73 -24.82 -13.22 3.52
C LEU A 73 -25.87 -12.45 4.34
N SER A 74 -25.89 -11.13 4.31
CA SER A 74 -26.69 -10.23 5.16
C SER A 74 -26.02 -9.87 6.50
N GLU A 75 -26.58 -8.87 7.19
CA GLU A 75 -26.08 -8.42 8.51
C GLU A 75 -26.59 -9.28 9.68
N ASN A 76 -27.55 -10.16 9.44
CA ASN A 76 -28.05 -11.05 10.48
C ASN A 76 -27.16 -12.30 10.63
N THR A 77 -26.04 -12.12 11.32
CA THR A 77 -24.99 -13.13 11.48
C THR A 77 -25.44 -14.38 12.23
N ASN A 78 -26.48 -14.29 13.06
CA ASN A 78 -27.03 -15.43 13.80
C ASN A 78 -27.69 -16.51 12.89
N GLN A 79 -28.03 -16.12 11.66
CA GLN A 79 -28.63 -17.03 10.68
C GLN A 79 -27.61 -17.66 9.73
N TRP A 80 -26.33 -17.28 9.87
CA TRP A 80 -25.29 -17.82 9.02
C TRP A 80 -25.01 -19.29 9.34
N ASN A 81 -24.75 -20.06 8.29
CA ASN A 81 -24.39 -21.46 8.41
C ASN A 81 -23.13 -21.79 7.57
N THR A 82 -22.56 -22.96 7.83
CA THR A 82 -21.33 -23.42 7.19
C THR A 82 -21.46 -23.55 5.67
N GLN A 83 -22.65 -23.90 5.17
CA GLN A 83 -22.90 -24.05 3.73
C GLN A 83 -22.84 -22.70 3.02
N GLN A 84 -23.44 -21.66 3.60
CA GLN A 84 -23.39 -20.30 3.05
C GLN A 84 -21.96 -19.75 2.98
N VAL A 85 -21.18 -19.94 4.04
CA VAL A 85 -19.77 -19.50 4.06
C VAL A 85 -18.95 -20.25 3.01
N ARG A 86 -19.14 -21.57 2.86
CA ARG A 86 -18.47 -22.37 1.83
C ARG A 86 -18.87 -21.95 0.41
N ALA A 87 -20.18 -21.72 0.17
CA ALA A 87 -20.68 -21.26 -1.12
C ALA A 87 -20.07 -19.92 -1.53
N PHE A 88 -19.94 -18.98 -0.58
CA PHE A 88 -19.26 -17.70 -0.80
C PHE A 88 -17.82 -17.90 -1.29
N PHE A 89 -17.06 -18.79 -0.66
CA PHE A 89 -15.68 -19.04 -1.09
C PHE A 89 -15.58 -19.73 -2.45
N LEU A 90 -16.49 -20.66 -2.75
CA LEU A 90 -16.53 -21.33 -4.05
C LEU A 90 -16.81 -20.33 -5.18
N GLU A 91 -17.74 -19.43 -4.98
CA GLU A 91 -18.03 -18.36 -5.94
C GLU A 91 -16.82 -17.45 -6.18
N ARG A 92 -16.09 -17.10 -5.11
CA ARG A 92 -14.93 -16.22 -5.20
C ARG A 92 -13.71 -16.91 -5.79
N ALA A 93 -13.54 -18.22 -5.56
CA ALA A 93 -12.43 -18.99 -6.11
C ALA A 93 -12.41 -18.97 -7.66
N GLY A 94 -13.59 -18.94 -8.29
CA GLY A 94 -13.70 -18.82 -9.75
C GLY A 94 -13.40 -17.42 -10.30
N LYS A 95 -13.41 -16.37 -9.44
CA LYS A 95 -13.28 -14.96 -9.85
C LYS A 95 -11.97 -14.31 -9.45
N CYS A 96 -11.22 -14.88 -8.51
CA CYS A 96 -10.05 -14.28 -7.91
C CYS A 96 -8.81 -15.17 -8.07
N GLY A 97 -7.65 -14.55 -8.29
CA GLY A 97 -6.37 -15.27 -8.23
C GLY A 97 -6.02 -15.73 -6.80
N ALA A 98 -5.21 -16.79 -6.70
CA ALA A 98 -4.84 -17.43 -5.44
C ALA A 98 -4.34 -16.45 -4.33
N PRO A 99 -3.48 -15.44 -4.61
CA PRO A 99 -3.03 -14.50 -3.56
C PRO A 99 -4.15 -13.61 -3.01
N THR A 100 -5.14 -13.27 -3.84
CA THR A 100 -6.31 -12.48 -3.41
C THR A 100 -7.25 -13.32 -2.54
N LEU A 101 -7.45 -14.56 -2.93
CA LEU A 101 -8.27 -15.51 -2.20
C LEU A 101 -7.66 -15.83 -0.82
N GLU A 102 -6.34 -15.98 -0.73
CA GLU A 102 -5.62 -16.19 0.54
C GLU A 102 -5.83 -15.01 1.52
N LYS A 103 -5.74 -13.79 1.02
CA LYS A 103 -6.03 -12.59 1.82
C LYS A 103 -7.48 -12.55 2.29
N LEU A 104 -8.41 -12.92 1.42
CA LEU A 104 -9.83 -12.97 1.73
C LEU A 104 -10.12 -14.02 2.82
N VAL A 105 -9.58 -15.21 2.68
CA VAL A 105 -9.67 -16.30 3.66
C VAL A 105 -9.17 -15.85 5.04
N THR A 106 -7.99 -15.23 5.07
CA THR A 106 -7.40 -14.73 6.32
C THR A 106 -8.30 -13.65 6.95
N SER A 107 -8.79 -12.72 6.16
CA SER A 107 -9.67 -11.63 6.62
C SER A 107 -10.97 -12.17 7.21
N ILE A 108 -11.63 -13.08 6.50
CA ILE A 108 -12.92 -13.66 6.93
C ILE A 108 -12.72 -14.54 8.16
N ARG A 109 -11.66 -15.35 8.23
CA ARG A 109 -11.39 -16.15 9.42
C ARG A 109 -11.22 -15.29 10.68
N VAL A 110 -10.54 -14.16 10.57
CA VAL A 110 -10.39 -13.22 11.69
C VAL A 110 -11.72 -12.57 12.05
N PHE A 111 -12.54 -12.23 11.06
CA PHE A 111 -13.87 -11.67 11.30
C PHE A 111 -14.83 -12.65 11.97
N LEU A 112 -14.88 -13.89 11.49
CA LEU A 112 -15.70 -14.94 12.11
C LEU A 112 -15.30 -15.22 13.56
N ARG A 113 -13.99 -15.27 13.85
CA ARG A 113 -13.50 -15.40 15.23
C ARG A 113 -13.91 -14.23 16.12
N TYR A 114 -13.93 -13.02 15.58
CA TYR A 114 -14.47 -11.87 16.29
C TYR A 114 -15.97 -12.05 16.59
N LEU A 115 -16.78 -12.43 15.59
CA LEU A 115 -18.22 -12.66 15.76
C LEU A 115 -18.50 -13.77 16.78
N ILE A 116 -17.76 -14.86 16.75
CA ILE A 116 -17.85 -15.95 17.73
C ILE A 116 -17.53 -15.43 19.15
N ALA A 117 -16.44 -14.69 19.29
CA ALA A 117 -16.03 -14.13 20.58
C ALA A 117 -17.05 -13.14 21.18
N CYS A 118 -17.81 -12.44 20.31
CA CYS A 118 -18.88 -11.52 20.70
C CYS A 118 -20.28 -12.22 20.82
N GLY A 119 -20.38 -13.51 20.56
CA GLY A 119 -21.65 -14.23 20.60
C GLY A 119 -22.61 -13.91 19.45
N HIS A 120 -22.09 -13.36 18.34
CA HIS A 120 -22.89 -12.96 17.17
C HIS A 120 -23.09 -14.10 16.15
N CYS A 121 -22.46 -15.26 16.32
CA CYS A 121 -22.65 -16.43 15.46
C CYS A 121 -22.23 -17.72 16.17
N SER A 122 -22.58 -18.88 15.56
CA SER A 122 -22.23 -20.19 16.11
C SER A 122 -20.72 -20.45 16.10
N THR A 123 -20.24 -21.26 17.05
CA THR A 123 -18.82 -21.55 17.29
C THR A 123 -18.12 -22.28 16.14
N ASP A 124 -18.87 -22.90 15.23
CA ASP A 124 -18.30 -23.76 14.17
C ASP A 124 -18.09 -23.05 12.83
N LEU A 125 -18.50 -21.79 12.72
CA LEU A 125 -18.45 -21.06 11.44
C LEU A 125 -17.02 -20.79 10.94
N ASP A 126 -16.04 -20.66 11.81
CA ASP A 126 -14.65 -20.44 11.40
C ASP A 126 -14.02 -21.69 10.78
N GLN A 127 -14.54 -22.90 11.10
CA GLN A 127 -14.13 -24.17 10.49
C GLN A 127 -14.65 -24.33 9.05
N ALA A 128 -15.70 -23.58 8.67
CA ALA A 128 -16.21 -23.55 7.30
C ALA A 128 -15.25 -22.85 6.33
N VAL A 129 -14.30 -22.05 6.85
CA VAL A 129 -13.35 -21.32 6.02
C VAL A 129 -12.29 -22.27 5.45
N PRO A 130 -12.17 -22.39 4.13
CA PRO A 130 -11.26 -23.35 3.51
C PRO A 130 -9.80 -23.06 3.85
N VAL A 131 -9.00 -24.12 3.90
CA VAL A 131 -7.54 -24.03 3.99
C VAL A 131 -6.98 -24.25 2.60
N PHE A 132 -6.27 -23.24 2.08
CA PHE A 132 -5.56 -23.36 0.82
C PHE A 132 -4.07 -23.66 1.08
N ALA A 133 -3.60 -24.76 0.55
CA ALA A 133 -2.17 -25.05 0.53
C ALA A 133 -1.50 -24.15 -0.50
N HIS A 134 -0.86 -23.08 -0.06
CA HIS A 134 -0.10 -22.20 -0.93
C HIS A 134 1.40 -22.38 -0.66
N TRP A 135 2.08 -23.04 -1.58
CA TRP A 135 3.52 -23.25 -1.53
C TRP A 135 4.26 -21.97 -1.95
N ARG A 136 4.42 -21.03 -1.02
CA ARG A 136 5.11 -19.74 -1.29
C ARG A 136 6.57 -19.89 -1.70
N LEU A 137 7.18 -21.06 -1.40
CA LEU A 137 8.58 -21.34 -1.68
C LEU A 137 8.79 -22.28 -2.88
N ALA A 138 7.73 -22.55 -3.65
CA ALA A 138 7.83 -23.44 -4.83
C ALA A 138 8.71 -22.84 -5.96
N ALA A 139 8.98 -21.54 -5.95
CA ALA A 139 9.86 -20.89 -6.89
C ALA A 139 10.95 -20.10 -6.16
N LEU A 140 12.19 -20.16 -6.67
CA LEU A 140 13.26 -19.31 -6.18
C LEU A 140 12.87 -17.84 -6.33
N PRO A 141 13.23 -16.98 -5.34
CA PRO A 141 13.05 -15.55 -5.49
C PRO A 141 13.79 -15.06 -6.72
N ARG A 142 13.09 -14.35 -7.58
CA ARG A 142 13.72 -13.69 -8.73
C ARG A 142 14.17 -12.30 -8.30
N CYS A 143 15.45 -12.03 -8.41
CA CYS A 143 16.09 -10.75 -8.19
C CYS A 143 16.59 -10.19 -9.52
N LEU A 144 16.85 -8.90 -9.55
CA LEU A 144 17.54 -8.26 -10.67
C LEU A 144 19.03 -8.65 -10.63
N THR A 145 19.65 -8.75 -11.79
CA THR A 145 21.10 -8.84 -11.90
C THR A 145 21.72 -7.47 -11.67
N SER A 146 23.04 -7.42 -11.40
CA SER A 146 23.75 -6.13 -11.24
C SER A 146 23.58 -5.25 -12.46
N ASP A 147 23.70 -5.82 -13.67
CA ASP A 147 23.52 -5.08 -14.92
C ASP A 147 22.12 -4.51 -15.08
N GLU A 148 21.08 -5.28 -14.69
CA GLU A 148 19.69 -4.81 -14.70
C GLU A 148 19.45 -3.70 -13.69
N VAL A 149 20.12 -3.73 -12.55
CA VAL A 149 20.09 -2.66 -11.54
C VAL A 149 20.75 -1.40 -12.09
N ASP A 150 21.90 -1.51 -12.73
CA ASP A 150 22.58 -0.37 -13.34
C ASP A 150 21.75 0.25 -14.47
N GLN A 151 21.14 -0.59 -15.32
CA GLN A 151 20.18 -0.13 -16.34
C GLN A 151 18.97 0.59 -15.71
N LEU A 152 18.47 0.10 -14.58
CA LEU A 152 17.36 0.72 -13.85
C LEU A 152 17.75 2.11 -13.33
N ILE A 153 18.94 2.27 -12.78
CA ILE A 153 19.47 3.55 -12.28
C ILE A 153 19.66 4.51 -13.47
N ILE A 154 20.30 4.08 -14.54
CA ILE A 154 20.48 4.86 -15.78
C ILE A 154 19.13 5.29 -16.37
N GLY A 155 18.15 4.39 -16.40
CA GLY A 155 16.78 4.67 -16.87
C GLY A 155 16.02 5.70 -16.03
N CYS A 156 16.52 6.05 -14.84
CA CYS A 156 16.00 7.13 -14.02
C CYS A 156 16.70 8.47 -14.26
N ALA A 157 17.79 8.51 -15.02
CA ALA A 157 18.52 9.73 -15.31
C ALA A 157 17.63 10.77 -16.03
N GLY A 158 17.75 12.04 -15.61
CA GLY A 158 17.01 13.15 -16.19
C GLY A 158 16.83 14.30 -15.19
N ASN A 159 16.63 15.52 -15.72
CA ASN A 159 16.62 16.74 -14.93
C ASN A 159 15.19 17.18 -14.50
N SER A 160 14.16 16.39 -14.79
CA SER A 160 12.80 16.71 -14.32
C SER A 160 12.69 16.36 -12.83
N THR A 161 11.92 17.14 -12.06
CA THR A 161 11.60 16.86 -10.64
C THR A 161 11.16 15.41 -10.43
N LYS A 162 10.43 14.86 -11.40
CA LYS A 162 9.98 13.46 -11.37
C LYS A 162 11.14 12.49 -11.52
N SER A 163 12.08 12.74 -12.45
CA SER A 163 13.24 11.86 -12.67
C SER A 163 14.16 11.87 -11.46
N VAL A 164 14.46 13.05 -10.93
CA VAL A 164 15.30 13.24 -9.73
C VAL A 164 14.69 12.54 -8.52
N ARG A 165 13.38 12.70 -8.28
CA ARG A 165 12.67 11.97 -7.22
C ARG A 165 12.74 10.45 -7.44
N ASP A 166 12.41 9.99 -8.64
CA ASP A 166 12.35 8.57 -8.97
C ASP A 166 13.72 7.92 -8.77
N LEU A 167 14.83 8.64 -9.12
CA LEU A 167 16.21 8.20 -8.88
C LEU A 167 16.50 8.04 -7.37
N ALA A 168 16.20 9.04 -6.56
CA ALA A 168 16.42 8.98 -5.11
C ALA A 168 15.65 7.79 -4.48
N ILE A 169 14.41 7.55 -4.91
CA ILE A 169 13.61 6.39 -4.47
C ILE A 169 14.28 5.08 -4.86
N ILE A 170 14.75 4.94 -6.11
CA ILE A 170 15.40 3.71 -6.61
C ILE A 170 16.68 3.44 -5.83
N LEU A 171 17.52 4.45 -5.62
CA LEU A 171 18.77 4.30 -4.87
C LEU A 171 18.52 3.87 -3.42
N LEU A 172 17.52 4.43 -2.73
CA LEU A 172 17.13 3.99 -1.39
C LEU A 172 16.72 2.50 -1.35
N LEU A 173 15.99 2.05 -2.37
CA LEU A 173 15.55 0.66 -2.46
C LEU A 173 16.71 -0.29 -2.76
N VAL A 174 17.60 0.10 -3.69
CA VAL A 174 18.70 -0.73 -4.19
C VAL A 174 19.88 -0.76 -3.22
N ARG A 175 20.35 0.40 -2.75
CA ARG A 175 21.56 0.51 -1.90
C ARG A 175 21.29 0.11 -0.44
N LEU A 176 20.10 0.40 0.08
CA LEU A 176 19.76 0.17 1.49
C LEU A 176 18.76 -0.97 1.69
N GLY A 177 18.26 -1.59 0.63
CA GLY A 177 17.29 -2.69 0.72
C GLY A 177 15.99 -2.32 1.43
N LEU A 178 15.58 -1.05 1.43
CA LEU A 178 14.42 -0.57 2.15
C LEU A 178 13.12 -1.14 1.57
N ARG A 179 12.11 -1.26 2.42
CA ARG A 179 10.77 -1.62 1.92
C ARG A 179 10.11 -0.40 1.28
N ALA A 180 9.30 -0.64 0.24
CA ALA A 180 8.54 0.43 -0.40
C ALA A 180 7.65 1.22 0.57
N GLY A 181 7.14 0.58 1.62
CA GLY A 181 6.37 1.25 2.66
C GLY A 181 7.22 2.16 3.54
N ASP A 182 8.45 1.76 3.85
CA ASP A 182 9.38 2.56 4.64
C ASP A 182 9.80 3.81 3.85
N VAL A 183 10.11 3.66 2.55
CA VAL A 183 10.41 4.79 1.65
C VAL A 183 9.22 5.72 1.47
N ALA A 184 8.00 5.19 1.34
CA ALA A 184 6.78 5.99 1.18
C ALA A 184 6.46 6.84 2.41
N GLY A 185 6.73 6.30 3.61
CA GLY A 185 6.48 6.97 4.89
C GLY A 185 7.63 7.83 5.40
N MET A 186 8.77 7.85 4.70
CA MET A 186 9.98 8.57 5.13
C MET A 186 9.74 10.08 5.20
N CYS A 187 10.23 10.69 6.28
CA CYS A 187 10.17 12.13 6.50
C CYS A 187 11.55 12.77 6.29
N THR A 188 11.58 14.08 6.08
CA THR A 188 12.84 14.84 5.98
C THR A 188 13.68 14.74 7.25
N ASP A 189 13.02 14.69 8.41
CA ASP A 189 13.64 14.61 9.72
C ASP A 189 14.21 13.22 10.05
N ASP A 190 13.99 12.23 9.18
CA ASP A 190 14.59 10.89 9.32
C ASP A 190 16.05 10.85 8.84
N ILE A 191 16.53 11.93 8.20
CA ILE A 191 17.89 12.03 7.69
C ILE A 191 18.72 12.91 8.63
N GLU A 192 19.73 12.31 9.23
CA GLU A 192 20.72 13.02 10.05
C GLU A 192 21.95 13.30 9.21
N TRP A 193 22.01 14.50 8.65
CA TRP A 193 23.07 14.89 7.70
C TRP A 193 24.46 14.98 8.36
N SER A 194 24.53 15.41 9.61
CA SER A 194 25.79 15.57 10.34
C SER A 194 26.52 14.25 10.57
N SER A 195 25.77 13.18 10.78
CA SER A 195 26.29 11.83 11.01
C SER A 195 26.17 10.92 9.78
N ALA A 196 25.67 11.45 8.67
CA ALA A 196 25.35 10.68 7.46
C ALA A 196 24.58 9.39 7.77
N THR A 197 23.50 9.50 8.55
CA THR A 197 22.66 8.37 8.93
C THR A 197 21.20 8.59 8.56
N LEU A 198 20.52 7.49 8.27
CA LEU A 198 19.09 7.43 7.97
C LEU A 198 18.37 6.62 9.03
N ARG A 199 17.36 7.22 9.66
CA ARG A 199 16.47 6.56 10.60
C ARG A 199 15.33 5.87 9.85
N VAL A 200 15.11 4.59 10.13
CA VAL A 200 14.04 3.79 9.51
C VAL A 200 13.24 3.09 10.58
N ILE A 201 11.93 3.29 10.57
CA ILE A 201 11.02 2.58 11.46
C ILE A 201 10.34 1.47 10.64
N GLY A 202 10.85 0.24 10.80
CA GLY A 202 10.36 -0.90 10.05
C GLY A 202 8.98 -1.39 10.49
N LYS A 203 8.45 -2.41 9.79
CA LYS A 203 7.14 -3.03 10.05
C LYS A 203 6.97 -3.54 11.50
N SER A 204 8.05 -3.91 12.16
CA SER A 204 8.10 -4.35 13.56
C SER A 204 8.11 -3.20 14.57
N ARG A 205 8.03 -1.95 14.12
CA ARG A 205 8.12 -0.72 14.93
C ARG A 205 9.47 -0.52 15.65
N TYR A 206 10.49 -1.32 15.32
CA TYR A 206 11.85 -1.05 15.77
C TYR A 206 12.48 0.02 14.89
N GLU A 207 13.11 0.99 15.55
CA GLU A 207 13.94 2.00 14.90
C GLU A 207 15.31 1.40 14.59
N VAL A 208 15.75 1.57 13.35
CA VAL A 208 17.08 1.20 12.90
C VAL A 208 17.73 2.42 12.27
N ARG A 209 18.99 2.68 12.60
CA ARG A 209 19.81 3.70 11.95
C ARG A 209 20.73 3.01 10.95
N LEU A 210 20.68 3.45 9.71
CA LEU A 210 21.48 2.93 8.60
C LEU A 210 22.46 4.00 8.17
N PRO A 211 23.70 3.64 7.78
CA PRO A 211 24.59 4.60 7.13
C PRO A 211 23.96 5.06 5.82
N LEU A 212 24.07 6.35 5.52
CA LEU A 212 23.60 6.95 4.28
C LEU A 212 24.75 6.98 3.27
N PRO A 213 24.74 6.15 2.20
CA PRO A 213 25.75 6.18 1.15
C PRO A 213 25.73 7.54 0.44
N GLN A 214 26.90 7.96 -0.04
CA GLN A 214 27.07 9.27 -0.67
C GLN A 214 26.15 9.46 -1.88
N ASP A 215 26.08 8.46 -2.77
CA ASP A 215 25.21 8.49 -3.97
C ASP A 215 23.72 8.63 -3.63
N VAL A 216 23.27 8.02 -2.52
CA VAL A 216 21.91 8.16 -2.01
C VAL A 216 21.68 9.56 -1.44
N GLY A 217 22.63 10.05 -0.63
CA GLY A 217 22.57 11.37 -0.03
C GLY A 217 22.50 12.48 -1.09
N ASP A 218 23.37 12.43 -2.09
CA ASP A 218 23.41 13.39 -3.19
C ASP A 218 22.11 13.39 -4.00
N ALA A 219 21.56 12.22 -4.28
CA ALA A 219 20.27 12.10 -4.98
C ALA A 219 19.11 12.68 -4.17
N ILE A 220 19.10 12.50 -2.85
CA ILE A 220 18.09 13.08 -1.97
C ILE A 220 18.23 14.59 -1.91
N LEU A 221 19.45 15.13 -1.76
CA LEU A 221 19.71 16.57 -1.77
C LEU A 221 19.24 17.22 -3.06
N HIS A 222 19.62 16.64 -4.20
CA HIS A 222 19.17 17.12 -5.50
C HIS A 222 17.64 17.09 -5.63
N TYR A 223 16.96 16.07 -5.07
CA TYR A 223 15.50 16.05 -5.05
C TYR A 223 14.94 17.15 -4.15
N LEU A 224 15.51 17.40 -2.98
CA LEU A 224 15.03 18.44 -2.05
C LEU A 224 15.14 19.84 -2.67
N GLU A 225 16.16 20.11 -3.48
CA GLU A 225 16.33 21.37 -4.21
C GLU A 225 15.19 21.63 -5.22
N CYS A 226 14.70 20.59 -5.88
CA CYS A 226 13.63 20.70 -6.88
C CYS A 226 12.26 20.23 -6.39
N ARG A 227 12.14 19.82 -5.11
CA ARG A 227 10.88 19.40 -4.50
C ARG A 227 9.87 20.55 -4.47
N PRO A 228 8.58 20.32 -4.80
CA PRO A 228 7.57 21.36 -4.71
C PRO A 228 7.50 21.98 -3.31
N GLN A 229 7.78 23.27 -3.18
CA GLN A 229 7.84 23.97 -1.89
C GLN A 229 6.47 24.14 -1.25
N ASN A 230 5.39 24.12 -2.02
CA ASN A 230 4.02 24.19 -1.56
C ASN A 230 3.44 22.84 -1.10
N ALA A 231 4.26 21.78 -1.05
CA ALA A 231 3.88 20.52 -0.43
C ALA A 231 3.83 20.68 1.09
N GLN A 232 2.63 20.82 1.65
CA GLN A 232 2.39 21.00 3.10
C GLN A 232 2.55 19.67 3.84
N THR A 233 3.75 19.09 3.81
CA THR A 233 4.03 17.81 4.46
C THR A 233 5.53 17.64 4.75
N ASN A 234 5.83 16.99 5.88
CA ASN A 234 7.19 16.58 6.25
C ASN A 234 7.65 15.30 5.53
N ASN A 235 6.76 14.62 4.79
CA ASN A 235 7.19 13.44 4.04
C ASN A 235 8.24 13.82 3.00
N LEU A 236 9.30 13.03 2.93
CA LEU A 236 10.39 13.26 1.98
C LEU A 236 9.89 13.25 0.54
N PHE A 237 9.13 12.22 0.16
CA PHE A 237 8.64 12.04 -1.21
C PHE A 237 7.18 12.40 -1.37
N VAL A 238 6.90 13.21 -2.38
CA VAL A 238 5.54 13.63 -2.75
C VAL A 238 5.22 13.32 -4.20
N SER A 239 3.92 13.34 -4.54
CA SER A 239 3.47 13.21 -5.92
C SER A 239 3.94 14.40 -6.74
N ASN A 240 4.12 14.21 -8.07
CA ASN A 240 4.50 15.31 -8.98
C ASN A 240 3.26 16.04 -9.55
N ILE A 241 2.10 15.73 -9.05
CA ILE A 241 0.82 16.32 -9.49
C ILE A 241 0.22 17.04 -8.28
N ALA A 242 -0.18 18.30 -8.48
CA ALA A 242 -0.90 19.03 -7.45
C ALA A 242 -2.13 18.22 -6.97
N PRO A 243 -2.40 18.23 -5.67
CA PRO A 243 -1.84 19.05 -4.60
C PRO A 243 -0.57 18.48 -3.92
N PHE A 244 0.32 17.84 -4.64
CA PHE A 244 1.64 17.33 -4.18
C PHE A 244 1.58 16.49 -2.88
N ARG A 245 0.62 15.57 -2.84
CA ARG A 245 0.39 14.73 -1.66
C ARG A 245 1.53 13.75 -1.41
N PRO A 246 1.82 13.41 -0.15
CA PRO A 246 2.74 12.32 0.16
C PRO A 246 2.23 10.99 -0.42
N PHE A 247 3.12 10.02 -0.58
CA PHE A 247 2.71 8.67 -0.90
C PHE A 247 1.97 8.06 0.29
N ILE A 248 0.70 7.72 0.09
CA ILE A 248 -0.16 7.17 1.16
C ILE A 248 0.24 5.72 1.50
N SER A 249 0.85 5.01 0.54
CA SER A 249 1.17 3.59 0.66
C SER A 249 2.38 3.19 -0.19
N ALA A 250 2.86 1.98 0.01
CA ALA A 250 3.88 1.33 -0.82
C ALA A 250 3.54 1.30 -2.32
N ASP A 251 2.26 1.46 -2.70
CA ASP A 251 1.83 1.40 -4.11
C ASP A 251 2.38 2.57 -4.92
N GLY A 252 2.53 3.75 -4.30
CA GLY A 252 3.16 4.91 -4.94
C GLY A 252 4.61 4.60 -5.35
N VAL A 253 5.39 4.09 -4.42
CA VAL A 253 6.78 3.67 -4.65
C VAL A 253 6.85 2.50 -5.65
N SER A 254 5.99 1.50 -5.51
CA SER A 254 5.90 0.38 -6.46
C SER A 254 5.58 0.84 -7.89
N SER A 255 4.77 1.89 -8.03
CA SER A 255 4.47 2.51 -9.33
C SER A 255 5.68 3.25 -9.92
N VAL A 256 6.52 3.86 -9.08
CA VAL A 256 7.81 4.44 -9.51
C VAL A 256 8.72 3.35 -10.07
N VAL A 257 8.94 2.27 -9.31
CA VAL A 257 9.77 1.12 -9.73
C VAL A 257 9.27 0.52 -11.03
N LYS A 258 7.95 0.28 -11.14
CA LYS A 258 7.35 -0.26 -12.38
C LYS A 258 7.65 0.60 -13.60
N ARG A 259 7.50 1.92 -13.48
CA ARG A 259 7.80 2.86 -14.58
C ARG A 259 9.29 2.92 -14.89
N ALA A 260 10.15 2.85 -13.89
CA ALA A 260 11.59 2.82 -14.07
C ALA A 260 12.04 1.56 -14.82
N LEU A 261 11.54 0.38 -14.43
CA LEU A 261 11.78 -0.89 -15.14
C LEU A 261 11.32 -0.84 -16.60
N GLN A 262 10.16 -0.23 -16.85
CA GLN A 262 9.66 -0.05 -18.23
C GLN A 262 10.57 0.86 -19.07
N ARG A 263 11.08 1.96 -18.49
CA ARG A 263 12.00 2.88 -19.18
C ARG A 263 13.36 2.21 -19.47
N ALA A 264 13.84 1.42 -18.51
CA ALA A 264 15.09 0.68 -18.65
C ALA A 264 14.98 -0.53 -19.59
N GLY A 265 13.77 -0.90 -20.06
CA GLY A 265 13.56 -2.08 -20.90
C GLY A 265 13.76 -3.41 -20.18
N VAL A 266 13.87 -3.39 -18.85
CA VAL A 266 14.11 -4.59 -18.02
C VAL A 266 12.83 -5.42 -17.93
N LYS A 267 12.88 -6.64 -18.44
CA LYS A 267 11.76 -7.61 -18.41
C LYS A 267 11.86 -8.43 -17.12
N THR A 268 11.09 -8.09 -16.12
CA THR A 268 10.97 -8.88 -14.89
C THR A 268 9.57 -9.42 -14.71
N PRO A 269 9.39 -10.67 -14.23
CA PRO A 269 8.08 -11.23 -13.92
C PRO A 269 7.45 -10.58 -12.66
N CYS A 270 8.27 -9.97 -11.79
CA CYS A 270 7.81 -9.26 -10.61
C CYS A 270 7.65 -7.76 -10.94
N LYS A 271 6.44 -7.25 -10.76
CA LYS A 271 6.11 -5.84 -11.01
C LYS A 271 6.03 -5.11 -9.67
N GLY A 272 7.13 -4.50 -9.21
CA GLY A 272 7.10 -3.69 -7.99
C GLY A 272 8.40 -3.72 -7.18
N ALA A 273 8.44 -2.96 -6.09
CA ALA A 273 9.62 -2.72 -5.26
C ALA A 273 10.17 -3.94 -4.49
N HIS A 274 9.59 -5.13 -4.69
CA HIS A 274 10.07 -6.37 -4.05
C HIS A 274 11.11 -7.14 -4.89
N VAL A 275 11.37 -6.67 -6.12
CA VAL A 275 12.21 -7.38 -7.09
C VAL A 275 13.67 -7.43 -6.64
N ASP A 276 14.12 -6.42 -5.90
CA ASP A 276 15.54 -6.27 -5.57
C ASP A 276 15.90 -6.52 -4.10
N ARG A 277 14.91 -6.59 -3.21
CA ARG A 277 15.16 -6.74 -1.77
C ARG A 277 15.94 -8.01 -1.36
N LYS A 278 16.09 -8.97 -2.25
CA LYS A 278 16.78 -10.25 -2.00
C LYS A 278 18.18 -10.30 -2.60
N SER A 279 18.58 -9.27 -3.35
CA SER A 279 19.92 -9.16 -3.96
C SER A 279 20.93 -8.46 -3.03
N VAL A 280 20.48 -7.84 -1.96
CA VAL A 280 21.29 -7.08 -0.98
C VAL A 280 21.68 -7.98 0.20
N VAL A 281 22.10 -9.23 -0.07
CA VAL A 281 22.71 -10.11 0.93
C VAL A 281 24.06 -10.57 0.44
#